data_e1bb7566a4543abe2f60085f5e1027ab
#
_entry.id   e1bb7566a4543abe2f60085f5e1027ab
#
_cell.length_a   1.000
_cell.length_b   1.000
_cell.length_c   1.000
_cell.angle_alpha   90.00
_cell.angle_beta   90.00
_cell.angle_gamma   90.00
#
_symmetry.space_group_name_H-M   'P 1'
#
loop_
_entity.id
_entity.type
_entity.pdbx_description
1 polymer ?
#
loop_
_entity_poly.entity_id
_entity_poly.type
_entity_poly.pdbx_seq_one_letter_code
_entity_poly.pdbx_strand_id
1 'polypeptide(L)'
;MIDPYSYRTKLSVPKMIFIGTNDEYWTVDAIKWYINEIPGQTMVHYVPNAGHDLGGGAEALQTLSVIYGKMLNNEPYPLLNNHIKTDNGKVVLDINANENELKEVQIWSANSTDLDFRNEKFTAQSMG
;
A
#
# COMPACT_ATOMS: atom_id res chain seq x y z
N MET A 1 12.02 -26.21 -7.87
CA MET A 1 11.70 -24.77 -8.04
C MET A 1 11.53 -24.20 -6.64
N ILE A 2 12.20 -23.12 -6.33
CA ILE A 2 12.03 -22.43 -5.03
C ILE A 2 10.95 -21.39 -5.24
N ASP A 3 9.77 -21.61 -4.66
CA ASP A 3 8.66 -20.67 -4.69
C ASP A 3 8.67 -19.85 -3.39
N PRO A 4 8.93 -18.55 -3.43
CA PRO A 4 8.93 -17.69 -2.24
C PRO A 4 7.61 -17.71 -1.46
N TYR A 5 6.49 -17.89 -2.13
CA TYR A 5 5.18 -17.98 -1.52
C TYR A 5 5.07 -19.12 -0.50
N SER A 6 5.77 -20.23 -0.73
CA SER A 6 5.82 -21.36 0.19
C SER A 6 6.47 -21.03 1.54
N TYR A 7 7.18 -19.92 1.64
CA TYR A 7 7.86 -19.48 2.87
C TYR A 7 7.17 -18.29 3.55
N ARG A 8 6.05 -17.81 3.03
CA ARG A 8 5.37 -16.60 3.51
C ARG A 8 5.06 -16.62 5.00
N THR A 9 4.72 -17.79 5.56
CA THR A 9 4.40 -17.93 6.99
C THR A 9 5.63 -17.77 7.91
N LYS A 10 6.84 -17.74 7.36
CA LYS A 10 8.09 -17.49 8.10
C LYS A 10 8.50 -16.02 8.11
N LEU A 11 7.80 -15.17 7.37
CA LEU A 11 8.11 -13.74 7.24
C LEU A 11 7.50 -12.94 8.39
N SER A 12 7.94 -13.20 9.62
CA SER A 12 7.40 -12.60 10.85
C SER A 12 8.01 -11.23 11.20
N VAL A 13 9.11 -10.84 10.58
CA VAL A 13 9.73 -9.53 10.82
C VAL A 13 8.87 -8.38 10.28
N PRO A 14 8.93 -7.19 10.87
CA PRO A 14 8.30 -5.99 10.29
C PRO A 14 8.79 -5.77 8.86
N LYS A 15 7.89 -5.42 7.95
CA LYS A 15 8.22 -5.28 6.54
C LYS A 15 7.45 -4.14 5.89
N MET A 16 8.06 -3.55 4.87
CA MET A 16 7.45 -2.57 3.97
C MET A 16 7.42 -3.14 2.56
N ILE A 17 6.26 -3.08 1.92
CA ILE A 17 6.06 -3.51 0.53
C ILE A 17 5.78 -2.26 -0.30
N PHE A 18 6.50 -2.09 -1.39
CA PHE A 18 6.29 -1.01 -2.35
C PHE A 18 5.68 -1.58 -3.63
N ILE A 19 4.66 -0.89 -4.15
CA ILE A 19 3.93 -1.30 -5.35
C ILE A 19 3.69 -0.06 -6.21
N GLY A 20 4.10 -0.11 -7.47
CA GLY A 20 3.65 0.85 -8.49
C GLY A 20 2.21 0.56 -8.89
N THR A 21 1.35 1.57 -8.98
CA THR A 21 -0.06 1.32 -9.35
C THR A 21 -0.24 0.85 -10.79
N ASN A 22 0.76 1.08 -11.64
CA ASN A 22 0.79 0.70 -13.06
C ASN A 22 1.86 -0.36 -13.35
N ASP A 23 2.30 -1.12 -12.34
CA ASP A 23 3.31 -2.17 -12.50
C ASP A 23 2.82 -3.24 -13.47
N GLU A 24 3.62 -3.48 -14.51
CA GLU A 24 3.32 -4.42 -15.58
C GLU A 24 3.63 -5.88 -15.20
N TYR A 25 4.43 -6.10 -14.16
CA TYR A 25 4.85 -7.42 -13.69
C TYR A 25 4.04 -7.88 -12.47
N TRP A 26 3.88 -6.99 -11.48
CA TRP A 26 3.08 -7.23 -10.28
C TRP A 26 1.91 -6.25 -10.24
N THR A 27 0.77 -6.69 -10.75
CA THR A 27 -0.42 -5.85 -10.85
C THR A 27 -0.85 -5.31 -9.49
N VAL A 28 -1.43 -4.09 -9.49
CA VAL A 28 -1.78 -3.31 -8.28
C VAL A 28 -2.58 -4.09 -7.24
N ASP A 29 -3.36 -5.08 -7.66
CA ASP A 29 -4.23 -5.88 -6.80
C ASP A 29 -3.67 -7.26 -6.44
N ALA A 30 -2.49 -7.63 -6.95
CA ALA A 30 -1.91 -8.96 -6.72
C ALA A 30 -1.64 -9.25 -5.24
N ILE A 31 -1.32 -8.22 -4.46
CA ILE A 31 -1.04 -8.34 -3.03
C ILE A 31 -2.21 -8.94 -2.21
N LYS A 32 -3.45 -8.78 -2.66
CA LYS A 32 -4.65 -9.30 -1.99
C LYS A 32 -4.61 -10.82 -1.75
N TRP A 33 -3.86 -11.55 -2.58
CA TRP A 33 -3.78 -13.00 -2.51
C TRP A 33 -2.90 -13.54 -1.39
N TYR A 34 -2.03 -12.70 -0.81
CA TYR A 34 -1.08 -13.18 0.19
C TYR A 34 -0.90 -12.25 1.39
N ILE A 35 -1.33 -10.99 1.36
CA ILE A 35 -1.07 -10.02 2.42
C ILE A 35 -1.56 -10.50 3.80
N ASN A 36 -2.71 -11.14 3.86
CA ASN A 36 -3.31 -11.63 5.09
C ASN A 36 -2.67 -12.93 5.61
N GLU A 37 -1.81 -13.57 4.81
CA GLU A 37 -1.14 -14.81 5.16
C GLU A 37 0.30 -14.59 5.64
N ILE A 38 0.80 -13.37 5.54
CA ILE A 38 2.14 -12.99 5.99
C ILE A 38 2.06 -12.53 7.45
N PRO A 39 2.71 -13.24 8.41
CA PRO A 39 2.70 -12.85 9.80
C PRO A 39 3.55 -11.60 10.07
N GLY A 40 3.32 -10.98 11.23
CA GLY A 40 4.02 -9.78 11.65
C GLY A 40 3.45 -8.51 11.04
N GLN A 41 4.02 -7.37 11.40
CA GLN A 41 3.57 -6.08 10.91
C GLN A 41 3.97 -5.91 9.44
N THR A 42 3.00 -5.63 8.60
CA THR A 42 3.21 -5.36 7.17
C THR A 42 2.64 -3.98 6.84
N MET A 43 3.47 -3.14 6.26
CA MET A 43 3.09 -1.83 5.73
C MET A 43 3.16 -1.90 4.20
N VAL A 44 2.24 -1.22 3.54
CA VAL A 44 2.18 -1.16 2.08
C VAL A 44 2.21 0.29 1.64
N HIS A 45 3.06 0.60 0.67
CA HIS A 45 3.14 1.90 0.03
C HIS A 45 2.90 1.74 -1.47
N TYR A 46 1.81 2.30 -1.93
CA TYR A 46 1.53 2.41 -3.35
C TYR A 46 2.11 3.70 -3.90
N VAL A 47 2.89 3.61 -5.00
CA VAL A 47 3.38 4.78 -5.74
C VAL A 47 2.44 5.02 -6.92
N PRO A 48 1.62 6.08 -6.88
CA PRO A 48 0.63 6.33 -7.91
C PRO A 48 1.27 6.64 -9.28
N ASN A 49 0.67 6.09 -10.34
CA ASN A 49 1.10 6.28 -11.73
C ASN A 49 2.56 5.84 -11.99
N ALA A 50 3.06 4.91 -11.20
CA ALA A 50 4.39 4.35 -11.36
C ALA A 50 4.32 2.90 -11.80
N GLY A 51 5.24 2.49 -12.66
CA GLY A 51 5.47 1.11 -13.07
C GLY A 51 6.37 0.37 -12.06
N HIS A 52 7.02 -0.68 -12.55
CA HIS A 52 7.90 -1.53 -11.75
C HIS A 52 9.10 -0.79 -11.14
N ASP A 53 9.56 0.27 -11.78
CA ASP A 53 10.65 1.13 -11.31
C ASP A 53 10.24 2.10 -10.19
N LEU A 54 8.99 2.07 -9.75
CA LEU A 54 8.42 2.96 -8.72
C LEU A 54 8.60 4.46 -9.07
N GLY A 55 8.51 4.81 -10.36
CA GLY A 55 8.68 6.19 -10.83
C GLY A 55 10.09 6.75 -10.58
N GLY A 56 11.11 5.91 -10.68
CA GLY A 56 12.49 6.24 -10.37
C GLY A 56 12.83 6.13 -8.87
N GLY A 57 11.89 5.69 -8.03
CA GLY A 57 12.13 5.29 -6.65
C GLY A 57 12.26 6.41 -5.61
N ALA A 58 12.19 7.68 -5.99
CA ALA A 58 12.44 8.80 -5.04
C ALA A 58 11.42 8.80 -3.87
N GLU A 59 10.13 8.64 -4.15
CA GLU A 59 9.08 8.58 -3.13
C GLU A 59 9.21 7.35 -2.25
N ALA A 60 9.50 6.20 -2.85
CA ALA A 60 9.73 4.95 -2.12
C ALA A 60 10.93 5.06 -1.16
N LEU A 61 12.03 5.65 -1.61
CA LEU A 61 13.23 5.87 -0.78
C LEU A 61 12.95 6.83 0.38
N GLN A 62 12.17 7.89 0.16
CA GLN A 62 11.76 8.80 1.22
C GLN A 62 10.96 8.06 2.31
N THR A 63 9.94 7.31 1.92
CA THR A 63 9.14 6.51 2.84
C THR A 63 9.98 5.47 3.57
N LEU A 64 10.85 4.76 2.86
CA LEU A 64 11.76 3.78 3.45
C LEU A 64 12.68 4.42 4.50
N SER A 65 13.21 5.61 4.23
CA SER A 65 14.08 6.34 5.17
C SER A 65 13.36 6.67 6.48
N VAL A 66 12.09 7.10 6.41
CA VAL A 66 11.28 7.38 7.59
C VAL A 66 11.00 6.12 8.40
N ILE A 67 10.57 5.04 7.74
CA ILE A 67 10.27 3.76 8.40
C ILE A 67 11.52 3.15 9.03
N TYR A 68 12.65 3.22 8.33
CA TYR A 68 13.93 2.73 8.83
C TYR A 68 14.43 3.56 10.02
N GLY A 69 14.27 4.90 9.96
CA GLY A 69 14.56 5.78 11.09
C GLY A 69 13.77 5.44 12.35
N LYS A 70 12.46 5.22 12.20
CA LYS A 70 11.60 4.77 13.32
C LYS A 70 12.06 3.43 13.90
N MET A 71 12.43 2.48 13.03
CA MET A 71 12.96 1.19 13.47
C MET A 71 14.25 1.33 14.29
N LEU A 72 15.19 2.15 13.82
CA LEU A 72 16.47 2.39 14.52
C LEU A 72 16.29 3.08 15.88
N ASN A 73 15.32 3.97 15.97
CA ASN A 73 15.02 4.71 17.20
C ASN A 73 14.04 3.98 18.13
N ASN A 74 13.61 2.78 17.74
CA ASN A 74 12.59 2.00 18.47
C ASN A 74 11.27 2.78 18.67
N GLU A 75 10.92 3.61 17.68
CA GLU A 75 9.67 4.36 17.63
C GLU A 75 8.53 3.53 17.05
N PRO A 76 7.28 3.76 17.47
CA PRO A 76 6.14 3.06 16.91
C PRO A 76 5.95 3.43 15.43
N TYR A 77 5.55 2.45 14.62
CA TYR A 77 5.16 2.69 13.24
C TYR A 77 3.77 3.34 13.19
N PRO A 78 3.49 4.15 12.17
CA PRO A 78 2.16 4.69 11.95
C PRO A 78 1.14 3.55 11.83
N LEU A 79 0.03 3.66 12.54
CA LEU A 79 -1.07 2.71 12.46
C LEU A 79 -2.19 3.32 11.64
N LEU A 80 -2.51 2.67 10.53
CA LEU A 80 -3.67 2.98 9.71
C LEU A 80 -4.58 1.75 9.70
N ASN A 81 -5.74 1.86 10.31
CA ASN A 81 -6.75 0.82 10.25
C ASN A 81 -7.82 1.21 9.23
N ASN A 82 -8.22 0.28 8.41
CA ASN A 82 -9.29 0.48 7.45
C ASN A 82 -10.33 -0.63 7.52
N HIS A 83 -11.56 -0.28 7.21
CA HIS A 83 -12.67 -1.21 7.13
C HIS A 83 -13.57 -0.83 5.96
N ILE A 84 -13.85 -1.80 5.09
CA ILE A 84 -14.78 -1.64 3.99
C ILE A 84 -16.11 -2.26 4.39
N LYS A 85 -17.19 -1.47 4.28
CA LYS A 85 -18.56 -1.93 4.52
C LYS A 85 -19.49 -1.47 3.41
N THR A 86 -20.64 -2.13 3.30
CA THR A 86 -21.72 -1.66 2.44
C THR A 86 -22.79 -1.02 3.32
N ASP A 87 -23.12 0.23 3.04
CA ASP A 87 -24.18 0.97 3.71
C ASP A 87 -25.12 1.58 2.67
N ASN A 88 -26.42 1.25 2.77
CA ASN A 88 -27.46 1.73 1.83
C ASN A 88 -27.11 1.55 0.34
N GLY A 89 -26.47 0.41 0.00
CA GLY A 89 -26.03 0.10 -1.37
C GLY A 89 -24.78 0.86 -1.84
N LYS A 90 -24.14 1.61 -0.95
CA LYS A 90 -22.85 2.29 -1.22
C LYS A 90 -21.74 1.54 -0.51
N VAL A 91 -20.59 1.46 -1.18
CA VAL A 91 -19.35 0.98 -0.55
C VAL A 91 -18.74 2.14 0.23
N VAL A 92 -18.52 1.93 1.52
CA VAL A 92 -17.91 2.91 2.42
C VAL A 92 -16.58 2.36 2.90
N LEU A 93 -15.53 3.14 2.77
CA LEU A 93 -14.21 2.89 3.32
C LEU A 93 -14.03 3.75 4.57
N ASP A 94 -14.05 3.11 5.74
CA ASP A 94 -13.73 3.77 7.01
C ASP A 94 -12.22 3.67 7.25
N ILE A 95 -11.59 4.81 7.52
CA ILE A 95 -10.15 4.90 7.82
C ILE A 95 -9.99 5.49 9.21
N ASN A 96 -9.23 4.82 10.06
CA ASN A 96 -8.85 5.31 11.38
C ASN A 96 -7.35 5.49 11.44
N ALA A 97 -6.92 6.71 11.74
CA ALA A 97 -5.53 7.08 11.95
C ALA A 97 -5.42 8.05 13.12
N ASN A 98 -4.21 8.25 13.62
CA ASN A 98 -3.96 9.24 14.66
C ASN A 98 -3.97 10.64 14.04
N GLU A 99 -4.97 11.46 14.36
CA GLU A 99 -5.15 12.80 13.80
C GLU A 99 -3.93 13.71 14.00
N ASN A 100 -3.20 13.57 15.11
CA ASN A 100 -2.00 14.37 15.39
C ASN A 100 -0.82 14.04 14.48
N GLU A 101 -0.88 12.93 13.76
CA GLU A 101 0.16 12.48 12.83
C GLU A 101 -0.23 12.67 11.36
N LEU A 102 -1.48 13.10 11.11
CA LEU A 102 -1.99 13.32 9.76
C LEU A 102 -1.70 14.76 9.31
N LYS A 103 -1.11 14.89 8.14
CA LYS A 103 -0.94 16.18 7.46
C LYS A 103 -2.02 16.41 6.41
N GLU A 104 -2.36 15.36 5.69
CA GLU A 104 -3.31 15.39 4.58
C GLU A 104 -3.83 13.98 4.33
N VAL A 105 -5.07 13.89 3.86
CA VAL A 105 -5.66 12.65 3.38
C VAL A 105 -6.01 12.82 1.90
N GLN A 106 -5.52 11.92 1.07
CA GLN A 106 -5.80 11.88 -0.37
C GLN A 106 -6.35 10.53 -0.76
N ILE A 107 -7.36 10.55 -1.63
CA ILE A 107 -7.85 9.35 -2.32
C ILE A 107 -7.28 9.35 -3.73
N TRP A 108 -6.61 8.27 -4.09
CA TRP A 108 -6.19 8.00 -5.47
C TRP A 108 -7.13 6.98 -6.11
N SER A 109 -7.67 7.32 -7.26
CA SER A 109 -8.61 6.46 -7.97
C SER A 109 -8.34 6.44 -9.47
N ALA A 110 -8.64 5.30 -10.08
CA ALA A 110 -8.64 5.10 -11.53
C ALA A 110 -9.84 4.24 -11.93
N ASN A 111 -10.25 4.32 -13.18
CA ASN A 111 -11.28 3.48 -13.75
C ASN A 111 -10.68 2.61 -14.85
N SER A 112 -11.05 1.33 -14.87
CA SER A 112 -10.71 0.41 -15.94
C SER A 112 -11.96 -0.32 -16.40
N THR A 113 -12.08 -0.57 -17.70
CA THR A 113 -13.21 -1.32 -18.30
C THR A 113 -12.98 -2.81 -18.31
N ASP A 114 -11.76 -3.26 -18.13
CA ASP A 114 -11.33 -4.66 -18.22
C ASP A 114 -10.58 -5.14 -16.97
N LEU A 115 -10.53 -4.30 -15.92
CA LEU A 115 -9.79 -4.53 -14.67
C LEU A 115 -8.25 -4.55 -14.85
N ASP A 116 -7.76 -4.10 -15.99
CA ASP A 116 -6.34 -3.86 -16.22
C ASP A 116 -6.00 -2.40 -15.91
N PHE A 117 -5.19 -2.17 -14.89
CA PHE A 117 -4.82 -0.83 -14.43
C PHE A 117 -3.42 -0.40 -14.90
N ARG A 118 -2.72 -1.23 -15.66
CA ARG A 118 -1.34 -0.95 -16.09
C ARG A 118 -1.21 0.34 -16.92
N ASN A 119 -2.25 0.69 -17.68
CA ASN A 119 -2.28 1.87 -18.54
C ASN A 119 -3.25 2.95 -18.04
N GLU A 120 -3.91 2.72 -16.90
CA GLU A 120 -4.88 3.67 -16.37
C GLU A 120 -4.18 4.79 -15.58
N LYS A 121 -4.77 5.97 -15.62
CA LYS A 121 -4.26 7.12 -14.87
C LYS A 121 -4.99 7.27 -13.55
N PHE A 122 -4.27 7.12 -12.46
CA PHE A 122 -4.77 7.44 -11.13
C PHE A 122 -4.78 8.95 -10.90
N THR A 123 -5.86 9.45 -10.34
CA THR A 123 -6.05 10.86 -9.98
C THR A 123 -6.24 11.01 -8.49
N ALA A 124 -5.59 12.04 -7.91
CA ALA A 124 -5.72 12.36 -6.50
C ALA A 124 -6.91 13.27 -6.25
N GLN A 125 -7.60 13.03 -5.15
CA GLN A 125 -8.61 13.92 -4.58
C GLN A 125 -8.28 14.13 -3.10
N SER A 126 -8.13 15.38 -2.69
CA SER A 126 -7.97 15.72 -1.27
C SER A 126 -9.29 15.55 -0.53
N MET A 127 -9.20 15.01 0.68
CA MET A 127 -10.36 14.80 1.57
C MET A 127 -10.46 15.83 2.69
N GLY A 128 -9.57 16.82 2.69
CA GLY A 128 -9.51 17.88 3.70
C GLY A 128 -8.29 17.81 4.56
#